data_d92f5a90e4d2bbe25600f2c3da42e08a
#
_entry.id   d92f5a90e4d2bbe25600f2c3da42e08a
#
_cell.length_a   1.000
_cell.length_b   1.000
_cell.length_c   1.000
_cell.angle_alpha   90.00
_cell.angle_beta   90.00
_cell.angle_gamma   90.00
#
_symmetry.space_group_name_H-M   'P 1'
#
loop_
_entity.id
_entity.type
_entity.pdbx_description
1 polymer ?
#
loop_
_entity_poly.entity_id
_entity_poly.type
_entity_poly.pdbx_seq_one_letter_code
_entity_poly.pdbx_strand_id
1 'polypeptide(L)'
;MDLAYLAELPREEFIIRRKKVFAQMQDNSAFIIFTETEKRRNNDCNYHFRPDSYFWYLTGFAEPESALLLIKRNGEYESTIFLRKKDREKEIWTGRRLGVEAAPEILKVDAAFEIEHLDKTFAEKIQNLTACYYAQGYQAWGDKVVFAQFKEVIDWRPMLSEMRLIKSTAEIALIQQACHISA
;
A
#
# COMPACT_ATOMS: atom_id res chain seq x y z
N MET A 1 0.45 -9.53 20.21
CA MET A 1 -0.74 -8.86 19.62
C MET A 1 -0.93 -9.51 18.26
N ASP A 2 -1.89 -10.39 18.16
CA ASP A 2 -2.12 -11.11 16.90
C ASP A 2 -2.87 -10.19 15.95
N LEU A 3 -2.12 -9.62 14.98
CA LEU A 3 -2.64 -8.70 13.99
C LEU A 3 -2.75 -9.47 12.66
N ALA A 4 -3.83 -10.21 12.50
CA ALA A 4 -4.10 -11.09 11.35
C ALA A 4 -3.97 -10.41 9.97
N TYR A 5 -3.93 -9.07 9.93
CA TYR A 5 -3.76 -8.29 8.73
C TYR A 5 -2.30 -7.91 8.41
N LEU A 6 -1.34 -8.41 9.19
CA LEU A 6 0.08 -8.22 8.91
C LEU A 6 0.69 -9.47 8.30
N ALA A 7 1.61 -9.26 7.34
CA ALA A 7 2.36 -10.35 6.76
C ALA A 7 3.30 -11.02 7.78
N GLU A 8 3.50 -12.32 7.64
CA GLU A 8 4.48 -13.09 8.41
C GLU A 8 5.93 -12.80 8.01
N LEU A 9 6.15 -12.12 6.87
CA LEU A 9 7.47 -11.68 6.43
C LEU A 9 8.08 -10.64 7.38
N PRO A 10 9.42 -10.64 7.56
CA PRO A 10 10.11 -9.60 8.30
C PRO A 10 9.81 -8.20 7.74
N ARG A 11 9.65 -7.21 8.62
CA ARG A 11 9.34 -5.82 8.20
C ARG A 11 10.40 -5.21 7.29
N GLU A 12 11.65 -5.63 7.44
CA GLU A 12 12.80 -5.24 6.62
C GLU A 12 12.60 -5.53 5.14
N GLU A 13 11.90 -6.62 4.79
CA GLU A 13 11.57 -6.95 3.39
C GLU A 13 10.78 -5.82 2.72
N PHE A 14 9.76 -5.29 3.41
CA PHE A 14 8.93 -4.21 2.87
C PHE A 14 9.69 -2.88 2.77
N ILE A 15 10.58 -2.59 3.72
CA ILE A 15 11.47 -1.43 3.66
C ILE A 15 12.39 -1.54 2.43
N ILE A 16 13.02 -2.70 2.23
CA ILE A 16 13.91 -2.94 1.08
C ILE A 16 13.16 -2.78 -0.24
N ARG A 17 11.93 -3.30 -0.32
CA ARG A 17 11.10 -3.20 -1.53
C ARG A 17 10.74 -1.75 -1.84
N ARG A 18 10.32 -0.96 -0.85
CA ARG A 18 10.07 0.48 -1.04
C ARG A 18 11.34 1.24 -1.44
N LYS A 19 12.50 0.91 -0.85
CA LYS A 19 13.79 1.50 -1.28
C LYS A 19 14.12 1.18 -2.74
N LYS A 20 13.83 -0.05 -3.21
CA LYS A 20 14.00 -0.41 -4.63
C LYS A 20 13.05 0.37 -5.55
N VAL A 21 11.82 0.67 -5.10
CA VAL A 21 10.91 1.56 -5.83
C VAL A 21 11.50 2.97 -5.90
N PHE A 22 11.91 3.55 -4.77
CA PHE A 22 12.53 4.87 -4.74
C PHE A 22 13.77 4.99 -5.64
N ALA A 23 14.59 3.93 -5.72
CA ALA A 23 15.75 3.92 -6.60
C ALA A 23 15.40 4.03 -8.09
N GLN A 24 14.21 3.52 -8.48
CA GLN A 24 13.72 3.56 -9.85
C GLN A 24 12.83 4.77 -10.16
N MET A 25 12.34 5.47 -9.14
CA MET A 25 11.57 6.70 -9.33
C MET A 25 12.44 7.85 -9.79
N GLN A 26 11.89 8.68 -10.69
CA GLN A 26 12.45 9.99 -11.02
C GLN A 26 12.49 10.87 -9.77
N ASP A 27 13.39 11.82 -9.71
CA ASP A 27 13.33 12.85 -8.68
C ASP A 27 12.12 13.77 -8.89
N ASN A 28 11.62 14.37 -7.82
CA ASN A 28 10.41 15.20 -7.82
C ASN A 28 9.19 14.47 -8.39
N SER A 29 9.00 13.22 -7.95
CA SER A 29 7.85 12.38 -8.34
C SER A 29 7.13 11.77 -7.16
N ALA A 30 5.86 11.41 -7.38
CA ALA A 30 5.04 10.62 -6.48
C ALA A 30 4.84 9.20 -7.03
N PHE A 31 4.56 8.26 -6.16
CA PHE A 31 4.07 6.91 -6.48
C PHE A 31 2.88 6.64 -5.56
N ILE A 32 1.74 6.26 -6.12
CA ILE A 32 0.56 5.94 -5.32
C ILE A 32 -0.03 4.60 -5.72
N ILE A 33 -0.36 3.79 -4.72
CA ILE A 33 -1.00 2.49 -4.88
C ILE A 33 -2.05 2.28 -3.79
N PHE A 34 -3.12 1.61 -4.16
CA PHE A 34 -4.26 1.35 -3.29
C PHE A 34 -4.41 -0.14 -3.00
N THR A 35 -5.07 -0.46 -1.90
CA THR A 35 -5.67 -1.76 -1.73
C THR A 35 -7.14 -1.72 -2.16
N GLU A 36 -7.73 -2.90 -2.33
CA GLU A 36 -9.14 -3.05 -2.70
C GLU A 36 -10.08 -2.68 -1.53
N THR A 37 -11.34 -2.48 -1.85
CA THR A 37 -12.44 -2.45 -0.89
C THR A 37 -13.00 -3.84 -0.65
N GLU A 38 -13.70 -4.04 0.45
CA GLU A 38 -14.44 -5.28 0.68
C GLU A 38 -15.51 -5.48 -0.39
N LYS A 39 -15.59 -6.72 -0.93
CA LYS A 39 -16.56 -7.07 -1.97
C LYS A 39 -17.72 -7.86 -1.37
N ARG A 40 -18.93 -7.36 -1.62
CA ARG A 40 -20.16 -8.03 -1.16
C ARG A 40 -20.35 -9.37 -1.88
N ARG A 41 -20.60 -10.40 -1.12
CA ARG A 41 -20.95 -11.73 -1.62
C ARG A 41 -22.47 -11.88 -1.78
N ASN A 42 -23.22 -11.49 -0.75
CA ASN A 42 -24.69 -11.44 -0.71
C ASN A 42 -25.14 -10.32 0.24
N ASN A 43 -26.43 -10.27 0.61
CA ASN A 43 -27.05 -9.13 1.28
C ASN A 43 -26.27 -8.57 2.50
N ASP A 44 -25.79 -9.43 3.39
CA ASP A 44 -25.14 -9.06 4.65
C ASP A 44 -23.79 -9.75 4.87
N CYS A 45 -23.26 -10.42 3.83
CA CYS A 45 -22.00 -11.13 3.91
C CYS A 45 -21.03 -10.69 2.81
N ASN A 46 -19.79 -10.41 3.19
CA ASN A 46 -18.71 -10.09 2.27
C ASN A 46 -17.88 -11.33 1.94
N TYR A 47 -17.18 -11.32 0.80
CA TYR A 47 -16.08 -12.23 0.57
C TYR A 47 -14.96 -11.98 1.56
N HIS A 48 -14.17 -13.01 1.85
CA HIS A 48 -12.94 -12.82 2.62
C HIS A 48 -12.07 -11.77 1.92
N PHE A 49 -11.67 -10.73 2.68
CA PHE A 49 -10.88 -9.64 2.12
C PHE A 49 -9.50 -10.14 1.70
N ARG A 50 -9.10 -9.79 0.49
CA ARG A 50 -7.75 -10.01 -0.04
C ARG A 50 -7.21 -8.68 -0.54
N PRO A 51 -6.07 -8.20 0.01
CA PRO A 51 -5.46 -6.97 -0.48
C PRO A 51 -4.97 -7.13 -1.92
N ASP A 52 -4.82 -6.02 -2.61
CA ASP A 52 -4.10 -6.01 -3.88
C ASP A 52 -2.69 -6.58 -3.71
N SER A 53 -2.23 -7.39 -4.66
CA SER A 53 -0.97 -8.11 -4.55
C SER A 53 0.26 -7.20 -4.59
N TYR A 54 0.21 -6.06 -5.28
CA TYR A 54 1.32 -5.10 -5.35
C TYR A 54 1.34 -4.21 -4.11
N PHE A 55 0.16 -3.79 -3.62
CA PHE A 55 0.05 -3.10 -2.34
C PHE A 55 0.60 -3.97 -1.20
N TRP A 56 0.17 -5.24 -1.13
CA TRP A 56 0.69 -6.21 -0.16
C TRP A 56 2.19 -6.38 -0.26
N TYR A 57 2.74 -6.48 -1.48
CA TYR A 57 4.17 -6.63 -1.72
C TYR A 57 4.99 -5.48 -1.14
N LEU A 58 4.46 -4.25 -1.15
CA LEU A 58 5.15 -3.05 -0.65
C LEU A 58 4.92 -2.76 0.84
N THR A 59 3.84 -3.30 1.42
CA THR A 59 3.41 -2.90 2.78
C THR A 59 3.35 -4.07 3.77
N GLY A 60 3.02 -5.27 3.29
CA GLY A 60 2.66 -6.40 4.13
C GLY A 60 1.42 -6.14 4.99
N PHE A 61 0.51 -5.28 4.53
CA PHE A 61 -0.66 -4.81 5.27
C PHE A 61 -1.95 -5.15 4.51
N ALA A 62 -2.93 -5.72 5.19
CA ALA A 62 -4.14 -6.30 4.59
C ALA A 62 -5.44 -5.70 5.11
N GLU A 63 -5.45 -4.47 5.58
CA GLU A 63 -6.74 -3.80 5.81
C GLU A 63 -7.28 -3.21 4.50
N PRO A 64 -8.61 -3.32 4.26
CA PRO A 64 -9.25 -2.67 3.12
C PRO A 64 -9.19 -1.13 3.25
N GLU A 65 -9.50 -0.44 2.16
CA GLU A 65 -9.57 1.02 2.12
C GLU A 65 -8.25 1.68 2.59
N SER A 66 -7.14 1.23 2.02
CA SER A 66 -5.82 1.78 2.36
C SER A 66 -5.07 2.20 1.10
N ALA A 67 -4.15 3.15 1.23
CA ALA A 67 -3.29 3.60 0.16
C ALA A 67 -1.86 3.86 0.67
N LEU A 68 -0.87 3.57 -0.17
CA LEU A 68 0.54 3.91 0.08
C LEU A 68 0.96 5.00 -0.90
N LEU A 69 1.45 6.11 -0.37
CA LEU A 69 2.05 7.20 -1.13
C LEU A 69 3.55 7.24 -0.84
N LEU A 70 4.35 7.17 -1.88
CA LEU A 70 5.79 7.35 -1.82
C LEU A 70 6.15 8.65 -2.56
N ILE A 71 7.00 9.48 -1.97
CA ILE A 71 7.47 10.74 -2.58
C ILE A 71 8.98 10.72 -2.62
N LYS A 72 9.52 11.06 -3.78
CA LYS A 72 10.94 11.36 -3.97
C LYS A 72 11.08 12.82 -4.34
N ARG A 73 11.78 13.59 -3.52
CA ARG A 73 11.95 15.02 -3.69
C ARG A 73 13.36 15.45 -3.32
N ASN A 74 14.08 16.07 -4.29
CA ASN A 74 15.46 16.52 -4.09
C ASN A 74 16.39 15.42 -3.52
N GLY A 75 16.21 14.19 -3.97
CA GLY A 75 16.97 13.02 -3.51
C GLY A 75 16.53 12.45 -2.16
N GLU A 76 15.61 13.08 -1.45
CA GLU A 76 15.01 12.58 -0.21
C GLU A 76 13.77 11.73 -0.48
N TYR A 77 13.46 10.84 0.46
CA TYR A 77 12.39 9.86 0.36
C TYR A 77 11.40 9.99 1.51
N GLU A 78 10.13 9.95 1.20
CA GLU A 78 9.06 9.92 2.19
C GLU A 78 8.04 8.83 1.83
N SER A 79 7.62 8.04 2.81
CA SER A 79 6.57 7.04 2.71
C SER A 79 5.41 7.36 3.64
N THR A 80 4.21 7.46 3.08
CA THR A 80 2.99 7.78 3.83
C THR A 80 1.95 6.69 3.58
N ILE A 81 1.32 6.18 4.63
CA ILE A 81 0.19 5.27 4.51
C ILE A 81 -1.11 5.97 4.89
N PHE A 82 -2.15 5.69 4.13
CA PHE A 82 -3.52 6.05 4.45
C PHE A 82 -4.27 4.78 4.81
N LEU A 83 -5.01 4.81 5.91
CA LEU A 83 -5.73 3.66 6.42
C LEU A 83 -6.97 4.08 7.20
N ARG A 84 -7.84 3.11 7.52
CA ARG A 84 -9.03 3.37 8.30
C ARG A 84 -8.68 3.80 9.73
N LYS A 85 -9.41 4.77 10.27
CA LYS A 85 -9.30 5.14 11.69
C LYS A 85 -9.74 4.01 12.61
N LYS A 86 -9.21 3.98 13.82
CA LYS A 86 -9.75 3.14 14.88
C LYS A 86 -11.19 3.54 15.20
N ASP A 87 -12.05 2.52 15.31
CA ASP A 87 -13.46 2.70 15.61
C ASP A 87 -13.90 1.48 16.43
N ARG A 88 -13.98 1.65 17.74
CA ARG A 88 -14.27 0.56 18.69
C ARG A 88 -15.60 -0.14 18.43
N GLU A 89 -16.61 0.60 17.97
CA GLU A 89 -17.91 0.03 17.67
C GLU A 89 -17.85 -0.83 16.42
N LYS A 90 -17.18 -0.36 15.37
CA LYS A 90 -16.98 -1.14 14.14
C LYS A 90 -16.04 -2.31 14.33
N GLU A 91 -15.01 -2.17 15.17
CA GLU A 91 -14.05 -3.25 15.46
C GLU A 91 -14.69 -4.48 16.11
N ILE A 92 -15.81 -4.33 16.79
CA ILE A 92 -16.60 -5.47 17.34
C ILE A 92 -17.07 -6.38 16.21
N TRP A 93 -17.43 -5.82 15.06
CA TRP A 93 -18.00 -6.56 13.93
C TRP A 93 -16.97 -6.89 12.84
N THR A 94 -16.00 -6.00 12.62
CA THR A 94 -15.06 -6.08 11.48
C THR A 94 -13.65 -6.49 11.88
N GLY A 95 -13.41 -6.76 13.17
CA GLY A 95 -12.07 -7.02 13.69
C GLY A 95 -11.28 -5.76 14.01
N ARG A 96 -10.18 -5.96 14.72
CA ARG A 96 -9.29 -4.86 15.16
C ARG A 96 -8.66 -4.16 13.98
N ARG A 97 -8.51 -2.83 14.10
CA ARG A 97 -7.82 -1.96 13.13
C ARG A 97 -6.47 -1.50 13.69
N LEU A 98 -5.50 -1.32 12.80
CA LEU A 98 -4.17 -0.82 13.19
C LEU A 98 -4.24 0.61 13.74
N GLY A 99 -4.94 1.50 13.01
CA GLY A 99 -5.03 2.91 13.32
C GLY A 99 -3.77 3.69 12.98
N VAL A 100 -3.94 5.00 12.83
CA VAL A 100 -2.88 5.91 12.35
C VAL A 100 -1.72 6.08 13.33
N GLU A 101 -1.98 5.95 14.64
CA GLU A 101 -0.95 6.15 15.67
C GLU A 101 0.09 5.03 15.68
N ALA A 102 -0.32 3.79 15.44
CA ALA A 102 0.55 2.63 15.47
C ALA A 102 1.20 2.33 14.10
N ALA A 103 0.59 2.80 13.02
CA ALA A 103 1.00 2.46 11.66
C ALA A 103 2.46 2.85 11.32
N PRO A 104 2.98 4.03 11.67
CA PRO A 104 4.36 4.39 11.35
C PRO A 104 5.38 3.42 11.95
N GLU A 105 5.20 3.05 13.20
CA GLU A 105 6.11 2.13 13.88
C GLU A 105 6.00 0.71 13.34
N ILE A 106 4.77 0.20 13.18
CA ILE A 106 4.53 -1.19 12.81
C ILE A 106 4.81 -1.44 11.32
N LEU A 107 4.42 -0.52 10.44
CA LEU A 107 4.62 -0.66 9.00
C LEU A 107 5.95 -0.06 8.51
N LYS A 108 6.69 0.60 9.42
CA LYS A 108 7.96 1.28 9.10
C LYS A 108 7.79 2.25 7.92
N VAL A 109 6.83 3.16 8.07
CA VAL A 109 6.56 4.29 7.16
C VAL A 109 6.78 5.59 7.92
N ASP A 110 7.01 6.69 7.20
CA ASP A 110 7.36 7.98 7.82
C ASP A 110 6.14 8.68 8.41
N ALA A 111 4.96 8.51 7.80
CA ALA A 111 3.71 9.11 8.25
C ALA A 111 2.50 8.20 8.00
N ALA A 112 1.44 8.42 8.77
CA ALA A 112 0.15 7.76 8.58
C ALA A 112 -1.00 8.75 8.76
N PHE A 113 -2.02 8.63 7.93
CA PHE A 113 -3.23 9.46 7.97
C PHE A 113 -4.49 8.62 7.79
N GLU A 114 -5.61 9.11 8.28
CA GLU A 114 -6.90 8.50 7.98
C GLU A 114 -7.21 8.58 6.48
N ILE A 115 -7.79 7.53 5.92
CA ILE A 115 -8.08 7.48 4.46
C ILE A 115 -9.02 8.59 4.02
N GLU A 116 -9.89 9.07 4.89
CA GLU A 116 -10.78 10.20 4.64
C GLU A 116 -10.03 11.53 4.38
N HIS A 117 -8.78 11.62 4.81
CA HIS A 117 -7.92 12.79 4.55
C HIS A 117 -7.07 12.66 3.29
N LEU A 118 -7.24 11.59 2.51
CA LEU A 118 -6.41 11.31 1.33
C LEU A 118 -6.40 12.48 0.34
N ASP A 119 -7.55 13.02 -0.05
CA ASP A 119 -7.64 14.12 -1.03
C ASP A 119 -6.81 15.33 -0.62
N LYS A 120 -7.01 15.78 0.61
CA LYS A 120 -6.32 16.96 1.15
C LYS A 120 -4.83 16.72 1.28
N THR A 121 -4.46 15.64 1.95
CA THR A 121 -3.05 15.32 2.23
C THR A 121 -2.28 15.02 0.94
N PHE A 122 -2.89 14.34 -0.02
CA PHE A 122 -2.31 14.09 -1.33
C PHE A 122 -2.02 15.41 -2.05
N ALA A 123 -3.01 16.31 -2.16
CA ALA A 123 -2.85 17.61 -2.82
C ALA A 123 -1.75 18.47 -2.16
N GLU A 124 -1.61 18.44 -0.83
CA GLU A 124 -0.56 19.15 -0.11
C GLU A 124 0.83 18.55 -0.39
N LYS A 125 0.94 17.21 -0.35
CA LYS A 125 2.21 16.51 -0.48
C LYS A 125 2.79 16.52 -1.89
N ILE A 126 1.96 16.57 -2.94
CA ILE A 126 2.41 16.53 -4.34
C ILE A 126 2.82 17.89 -4.92
N GLN A 127 2.73 18.97 -4.16
CA GLN A 127 3.11 20.31 -4.65
C GLN A 127 4.54 20.31 -5.18
N ASN A 128 4.70 20.90 -6.39
CA ASN A 128 5.97 20.99 -7.13
C ASN A 128 6.54 19.64 -7.61
N LEU A 129 5.79 18.55 -7.55
CA LEU A 129 6.17 17.30 -8.19
C LEU A 129 5.79 17.33 -9.68
N THR A 130 6.60 16.68 -10.52
CA THR A 130 6.46 16.72 -11.98
C THR A 130 5.81 15.47 -12.56
N ALA A 131 5.99 14.32 -11.92
CA ALA A 131 5.50 13.03 -12.39
C ALA A 131 4.83 12.23 -11.29
N CYS A 132 3.94 11.31 -11.68
CA CYS A 132 3.32 10.37 -10.78
C CYS A 132 3.35 8.95 -11.35
N TYR A 133 3.84 8.01 -10.57
CA TYR A 133 3.75 6.59 -10.86
C TYR A 133 2.37 6.09 -10.42
N TYR A 134 1.52 5.79 -11.40
CA TYR A 134 0.15 5.32 -11.18
C TYR A 134 -0.31 4.44 -12.32
N ALA A 135 -1.03 3.37 -12.03
CA ALA A 135 -1.60 2.48 -13.03
C ALA A 135 -3.02 2.90 -13.40
N GLN A 136 -3.22 3.43 -14.60
CA GLN A 136 -4.54 3.80 -15.11
C GLN A 136 -5.51 2.63 -15.10
N GLY A 137 -6.76 2.90 -14.75
CA GLY A 137 -7.82 1.90 -14.61
C GLY A 137 -7.73 1.06 -13.34
N TYR A 138 -6.78 1.38 -12.46
CA TYR A 138 -6.54 0.63 -11.24
C TYR A 138 -7.54 1.00 -10.14
N GLN A 139 -7.82 2.29 -9.99
CA GLN A 139 -8.74 2.80 -8.96
C GLN A 139 -9.39 4.12 -9.42
N ALA A 140 -10.72 4.20 -9.36
CA ALA A 140 -11.48 5.33 -9.92
C ALA A 140 -11.09 6.70 -9.33
N TRP A 141 -10.77 6.79 -8.04
CA TRP A 141 -10.27 8.01 -7.42
C TRP A 141 -8.94 8.41 -8.06
N GLY A 142 -7.99 7.48 -8.16
CA GLY A 142 -6.68 7.72 -8.74
C GLY A 142 -6.76 8.15 -10.20
N ASP A 143 -7.62 7.52 -11.00
CA ASP A 143 -7.85 7.92 -12.39
C ASP A 143 -8.29 9.38 -12.50
N LYS A 144 -9.20 9.81 -11.63
CA LYS A 144 -9.67 11.18 -11.61
C LYS A 144 -8.63 12.17 -11.09
N VAL A 145 -8.02 11.89 -9.94
CA VAL A 145 -7.19 12.85 -9.20
C VAL A 145 -5.79 12.92 -9.76
N VAL A 146 -5.15 11.77 -10.05
CA VAL A 146 -3.77 11.74 -10.54
C VAL A 146 -3.67 12.41 -11.92
N PHE A 147 -4.54 12.06 -12.86
CA PHE A 147 -4.52 12.67 -14.19
C PHE A 147 -4.94 14.14 -14.21
N ALA A 148 -5.66 14.63 -13.20
CA ALA A 148 -5.96 16.05 -13.06
C ALA A 148 -4.77 16.86 -12.53
N GLN A 149 -3.87 16.24 -11.76
CA GLN A 149 -2.76 16.92 -11.09
C GLN A 149 -1.42 16.79 -11.83
N PHE A 150 -1.20 15.69 -12.56
CA PHE A 150 0.06 15.39 -13.21
C PHE A 150 -0.07 15.33 -14.73
N LYS A 151 0.89 15.96 -15.42
CA LYS A 151 1.02 15.84 -16.88
C LYS A 151 1.76 14.56 -17.28
N GLU A 152 2.67 14.10 -16.46
CA GLU A 152 3.42 12.88 -16.66
C GLU A 152 2.95 11.81 -15.67
N VAL A 153 2.30 10.78 -16.20
CA VAL A 153 1.84 9.61 -15.42
C VAL A 153 2.51 8.37 -15.98
N ILE A 154 3.25 7.68 -15.13
CA ILE A 154 4.04 6.50 -15.47
C ILE A 154 3.39 5.27 -14.86
N ASP A 155 3.15 4.24 -15.67
CA ASP A 155 2.60 3.00 -15.16
C ASP A 155 3.63 2.24 -14.30
N TRP A 156 3.32 2.05 -13.03
CA TRP A 156 4.20 1.33 -12.10
C TRP A 156 4.14 -0.20 -12.25
N ARG A 157 3.17 -0.76 -12.97
CA ARG A 157 3.00 -2.23 -13.09
C ARG A 157 4.22 -2.95 -13.65
N PRO A 158 4.88 -2.48 -14.72
CA PRO A 158 6.09 -3.14 -15.23
C PRO A 158 7.20 -3.20 -14.17
N MET A 159 7.46 -2.08 -13.49
CA MET A 159 8.48 -1.99 -12.44
C MET A 159 8.22 -2.99 -11.29
N LEU A 160 7.00 -2.99 -10.74
CA LEU A 160 6.69 -3.89 -9.64
C LEU A 160 6.60 -5.35 -10.08
N SER A 161 6.17 -5.62 -11.30
CA SER A 161 6.15 -6.97 -11.85
C SER A 161 7.57 -7.55 -11.96
N GLU A 162 8.50 -6.76 -12.49
CA GLU A 162 9.91 -7.16 -12.59
C GLU A 162 10.54 -7.41 -11.20
N MET A 163 10.28 -6.53 -10.23
CA MET A 163 10.75 -6.70 -8.85
C MET A 163 10.26 -7.99 -8.18
N ARG A 164 9.10 -8.52 -8.61
CA ARG A 164 8.49 -9.74 -8.05
C ARG A 164 8.94 -11.03 -8.70
N LEU A 165 9.71 -10.98 -9.81
CA LEU A 165 10.20 -12.18 -10.50
C LEU A 165 11.15 -12.97 -9.62
N ILE A 166 12.11 -12.31 -9.01
CA ILE A 166 13.10 -12.94 -8.13
C ILE A 166 12.62 -12.86 -6.69
N LYS A 167 12.38 -14.02 -6.07
CA LYS A 167 11.89 -14.14 -4.70
C LYS A 167 13.04 -14.00 -3.71
N SER A 168 12.81 -13.34 -2.59
CA SER A 168 13.75 -13.31 -1.48
C SER A 168 13.82 -14.67 -0.76
N THR A 169 14.86 -14.87 0.05
CA THR A 169 14.98 -16.08 0.86
C THR A 169 13.78 -16.27 1.80
N ALA A 170 13.25 -15.17 2.36
CA ALA A 170 12.08 -15.21 3.22
C ALA A 170 10.80 -15.59 2.45
N GLU A 171 10.61 -15.08 1.22
CA GLU A 171 9.51 -15.49 0.35
C GLU A 171 9.60 -16.98 -0.03
N ILE A 172 10.80 -17.47 -0.34
CA ILE A 172 11.03 -18.90 -0.66
C ILE A 172 10.66 -19.77 0.55
N ALA A 173 11.04 -19.38 1.76
CA ALA A 173 10.72 -20.12 2.97
C ALA A 173 9.19 -20.25 3.18
N LEU A 174 8.44 -19.15 2.98
CA LEU A 174 6.96 -19.18 3.05
C LEU A 174 6.33 -20.06 1.96
N ILE A 175 6.86 -20.01 0.74
CA ILE A 175 6.39 -20.88 -0.36
C ILE A 175 6.63 -22.34 -0.02
N GLN A 176 7.81 -22.68 0.51
CA GLN A 176 8.11 -24.04 0.94
C GLN A 176 7.18 -24.53 2.06
N GLN A 177 6.91 -23.66 3.05
CA GLN A 177 5.95 -23.95 4.11
C GLN A 177 4.54 -24.22 3.55
N ALA A 178 4.07 -23.38 2.64
CA ALA A 178 2.77 -23.57 1.97
C ALA A 178 2.72 -24.89 1.17
N CYS A 179 3.80 -25.27 0.50
CA CYS A 179 3.90 -26.55 -0.20
C CYS A 179 3.81 -27.74 0.79
N HIS A 180 4.48 -27.67 1.94
CA HIS A 180 4.40 -28.71 2.95
C HIS A 180 2.99 -28.88 3.57
N ILE A 181 2.24 -27.80 3.70
CA ILE A 181 0.86 -27.86 4.20
C ILE A 181 -0.08 -28.50 3.16
N SER A 182 0.25 -28.35 1.87
CA SER A 182 -0.59 -28.82 0.76
C SER A 182 -0.25 -30.25 0.28
N ALA A 183 0.84 -30.83 0.74
CA ALA A 183 1.30 -32.18 0.40
C ALA A 183 0.82 -33.23 1.41
#